data_e34397bad91cfc49f06e00f3f23d8588
#
_entry.id   e34397bad91cfc49f06e00f3f23d8588
#
_cell.length_a   1.000
_cell.length_b   1.000
_cell.length_c   1.000
_cell.angle_alpha   90.00
_cell.angle_beta   90.00
_cell.angle_gamma   90.00
#
_symmetry.space_group_name_H-M   'P 1'
#
loop_
_entity.id
_entity.type
_entity.pdbx_description
1 polymer ?
#
loop_
_entity_poly.entity_id
_entity_poly.type
_entity_poly.pdbx_seq_one_letter_code
_entity_poly.pdbx_strand_id
1 'polypeptide(L)'
;MLAIIAGKGELAKSICQSLCEKPLICTLDGNNPDGIEPEIIFRLETLGSFLDTLKLRGVTELCFCGAVVRPKIDITKIDHATLPLIPVLQRALLPGDDGALRALLSVFEQENITIRGAHEIVRDLLPPSGVLTQTQPRKDLTLDLDSAREARRRMSGIDEGQACVIRGSDIIVCEDSRGTDKMLYELVSTNNSSAESRSSDLFFGVMDEINDALGTAADWLTGSDLHRLPPKRQAGILFKFPKLGQDRRVDLPTIGPRTIQYAAQAGIEGIVLEAQGVIVINRSSVITLCDQSNLFLLVRSMHSCECSL
;
A
#
# COMPACT_ATOMS: atom_id res chain seq x y z
N MET A 1 -21.32 -1.48 14.96
CA MET A 1 -21.25 -1.12 13.53
C MET A 1 -19.81 -0.87 13.14
N LEU A 2 -19.38 -1.35 11.97
CA LEU A 2 -18.06 -1.07 11.41
C LEU A 2 -18.06 0.27 10.67
N ALA A 3 -17.04 1.11 10.91
CA ALA A 3 -16.71 2.26 10.07
C ALA A 3 -15.34 2.05 9.40
N ILE A 4 -15.16 2.64 8.24
CA ILE A 4 -13.89 2.64 7.50
C ILE A 4 -13.46 4.10 7.31
N ILE A 5 -12.26 4.45 7.83
CA ILE A 5 -11.59 5.69 7.46
C ILE A 5 -10.77 5.38 6.21
N ALA A 6 -11.30 5.80 5.08
CA ALA A 6 -10.76 5.53 3.76
C ALA A 6 -9.87 6.67 3.30
N GLY A 7 -8.64 6.35 2.91
CA GLY A 7 -7.73 7.20 2.17
C GLY A 7 -7.74 6.86 0.68
N LYS A 8 -6.83 7.44 -0.08
CA LYS A 8 -6.67 7.22 -1.52
C LYS A 8 -6.34 5.76 -1.85
N GLY A 9 -6.74 5.30 -3.03
CA GLY A 9 -6.53 3.95 -3.53
C GLY A 9 -7.75 3.04 -3.40
N GLU A 10 -7.66 1.85 -3.96
CA GLU A 10 -8.77 0.92 -4.15
C GLU A 10 -9.06 0.02 -2.94
N LEU A 11 -8.25 0.07 -1.87
CA LEU A 11 -8.37 -0.88 -0.76
C LEU A 11 -9.73 -0.78 -0.05
N ALA A 12 -10.22 0.44 0.20
CA ALA A 12 -11.53 0.66 0.82
C ALA A 12 -12.67 0.06 -0.03
N LYS A 13 -12.64 0.28 -1.34
CA LYS A 13 -13.60 -0.30 -2.28
C LYS A 13 -13.56 -1.82 -2.27
N SER A 14 -12.36 -2.40 -2.29
CA SER A 14 -12.17 -3.86 -2.24
C SER A 14 -12.73 -4.47 -0.95
N ILE A 15 -12.53 -3.83 0.20
CA ILE A 15 -13.11 -4.25 1.48
C ILE A 15 -14.63 -4.20 1.39
N CYS A 16 -15.20 -3.08 0.96
CA CYS A 16 -16.67 -2.91 0.87
C CYS A 16 -17.34 -3.94 -0.04
N GLN A 17 -16.70 -4.31 -1.15
CA GLN A 17 -17.20 -5.34 -2.06
C GLN A 17 -17.20 -6.75 -1.46
N SER A 18 -16.35 -6.98 -0.45
CA SER A 18 -16.22 -8.29 0.22
C SER A 18 -17.14 -8.44 1.43
N LEU A 19 -17.78 -7.35 1.88
CA LEU A 19 -18.65 -7.33 3.05
C LEU A 19 -20.11 -7.54 2.67
N CYS A 20 -20.85 -8.31 3.50
CA CYS A 20 -22.29 -8.48 3.37
C CYS A 20 -23.08 -7.23 3.79
N GLU A 21 -22.57 -6.50 4.80
CA GLU A 21 -23.18 -5.29 5.33
C GLU A 21 -22.31 -4.08 4.93
N LYS A 22 -22.97 -3.02 4.47
CA LYS A 22 -22.27 -1.79 4.09
C LYS A 22 -21.73 -1.09 5.34
N PRO A 23 -20.38 -0.90 5.46
CA PRO A 23 -19.81 -0.14 6.56
C PRO A 23 -20.07 1.37 6.37
N LEU A 24 -19.93 2.14 7.45
CA LEU A 24 -19.93 3.60 7.38
C LEU A 24 -18.59 4.06 6.77
N ILE A 25 -18.63 4.74 5.63
CA ILE A 25 -17.43 5.25 4.97
C ILE A 25 -17.17 6.68 5.41
N CYS A 26 -16.00 6.88 6.01
CA CYS A 26 -15.50 8.18 6.42
C CYS A 26 -14.20 8.49 5.69
N THR A 27 -13.89 9.76 5.43
CA THR A 27 -12.60 10.18 4.88
C THR A 27 -12.10 11.45 5.55
N LEU A 28 -10.79 11.55 5.66
CA LEU A 28 -10.14 12.80 6.04
C LEU A 28 -10.16 13.75 4.84
N ASP A 29 -10.56 14.99 5.06
CA ASP A 29 -10.66 16.03 4.02
C ASP A 29 -9.39 16.07 3.12
N GLY A 30 -9.60 16.07 1.80
CA GLY A 30 -8.53 16.02 0.80
C GLY A 30 -7.95 14.62 0.52
N ASN A 31 -8.52 13.54 1.10
CA ASN A 31 -8.03 12.16 0.93
C ASN A 31 -9.13 11.22 0.40
N ASN A 32 -9.90 11.67 -0.59
CA ASN A 32 -11.02 10.88 -1.11
C ASN A 32 -10.57 9.52 -1.63
N PRO A 33 -11.25 8.43 -1.25
CA PRO A 33 -10.96 7.10 -1.75
C PRO A 33 -11.42 6.93 -3.21
N ASP A 34 -10.76 6.02 -3.93
CA ASP A 34 -11.08 5.78 -5.34
C ASP A 34 -12.33 4.90 -5.47
N GLY A 35 -13.27 5.38 -6.28
CA GLY A 35 -14.45 4.62 -6.69
C GLY A 35 -15.42 4.24 -5.57
N ILE A 36 -15.42 4.99 -4.46
CA ILE A 36 -16.39 4.90 -3.37
C ILE A 36 -16.66 6.28 -2.78
N GLU A 37 -17.94 6.60 -2.55
CA GLU A 37 -18.35 7.86 -1.98
C GLU A 37 -18.35 7.81 -0.44
N PRO A 38 -17.62 8.72 0.25
CA PRO A 38 -17.65 8.81 1.70
C PRO A 38 -18.98 9.40 2.17
N GLU A 39 -19.53 8.85 3.26
CA GLU A 39 -20.73 9.41 3.91
C GLU A 39 -20.37 10.54 4.87
N ILE A 40 -19.16 10.51 5.44
CA ILE A 40 -18.66 11.54 6.34
C ILE A 40 -17.28 11.99 5.88
N ILE A 41 -17.12 13.28 5.68
CA ILE A 41 -15.82 13.92 5.47
C ILE A 41 -15.50 14.68 6.76
N PHE A 42 -14.36 14.40 7.36
CA PHE A 42 -13.93 15.04 8.60
C PHE A 42 -12.55 15.69 8.48
N ARG A 43 -12.23 16.55 9.42
CA ARG A 43 -10.94 17.21 9.53
C ARG A 43 -10.33 16.90 10.90
N LEU A 44 -9.01 16.96 11.02
CA LEU A 44 -8.37 16.78 12.32
C LEU A 44 -8.72 17.90 13.31
N GLU A 45 -9.02 19.09 12.82
CA GLU A 45 -9.50 20.22 13.61
C GLU A 45 -10.88 19.98 14.26
N THR A 46 -11.65 19.04 13.71
CA THR A 46 -12.99 18.66 14.21
C THR A 46 -13.05 17.20 14.64
N LEU A 47 -11.91 16.63 15.06
CA LEU A 47 -11.79 15.22 15.44
C LEU A 47 -12.71 14.86 16.61
N GLY A 48 -12.89 15.76 17.60
CA GLY A 48 -13.79 15.54 18.72
C GLY A 48 -15.24 15.41 18.27
N SER A 49 -15.75 16.34 17.46
CA SER A 49 -17.10 16.24 16.87
C SER A 49 -17.26 15.02 15.98
N PHE A 50 -16.20 14.59 15.29
CA PHE A 50 -16.22 13.36 14.50
C PHE A 50 -16.37 12.12 15.41
N LEU A 51 -15.64 12.05 16.53
CA LEU A 51 -15.80 10.98 17.53
C LEU A 51 -17.23 10.91 18.08
N ASP A 52 -17.81 12.05 18.41
CA ASP A 52 -19.21 12.11 18.87
C ASP A 52 -20.17 11.61 17.78
N THR A 53 -19.91 11.95 16.53
CA THR A 53 -20.69 11.45 15.39
C THR A 53 -20.60 9.94 15.25
N LEU A 54 -19.40 9.35 15.38
CA LEU A 54 -19.20 7.90 15.32
C LEU A 54 -19.98 7.20 16.46
N LYS A 55 -19.94 7.73 17.68
CA LYS A 55 -20.69 7.20 18.83
C LYS A 55 -22.20 7.26 18.58
N LEU A 56 -22.72 8.39 18.13
CA LEU A 56 -24.14 8.56 17.81
C LEU A 56 -24.61 7.60 16.71
N ARG A 57 -23.73 7.27 15.76
CA ARG A 57 -24.00 6.26 14.72
C ARG A 57 -23.84 4.83 15.22
N GLY A 58 -23.42 4.61 16.48
CA GLY A 58 -23.22 3.28 17.05
C GLY A 58 -22.00 2.54 16.48
N VAL A 59 -20.95 3.27 16.09
CA VAL A 59 -19.71 2.68 15.63
C VAL A 59 -18.96 2.07 16.81
N THR A 60 -18.60 0.80 16.68
CA THR A 60 -17.84 0.03 17.68
C THR A 60 -16.52 -0.52 17.14
N GLU A 61 -16.38 -0.58 15.83
CA GLU A 61 -15.17 -1.04 15.14
C GLU A 61 -14.77 -0.03 14.06
N LEU A 62 -13.46 0.20 13.91
CA LEU A 62 -12.91 1.15 12.96
C LEU A 62 -11.75 0.49 12.20
N CYS A 63 -11.75 0.65 10.87
CA CYS A 63 -10.67 0.22 10.01
C CYS A 63 -10.08 1.42 9.28
N PHE A 64 -8.76 1.55 9.31
CA PHE A 64 -8.04 2.52 8.50
C PHE A 64 -7.49 1.83 7.27
N CYS A 65 -7.71 2.38 6.09
CA CYS A 65 -7.19 1.81 4.86
C CYS A 65 -7.01 2.87 3.76
N GLY A 66 -6.02 2.64 2.91
CA GLY A 66 -5.66 3.57 1.84
C GLY A 66 -4.62 4.60 2.28
N ALA A 67 -4.05 5.30 1.30
CA ALA A 67 -3.03 6.30 1.54
C ALA A 67 -3.63 7.62 2.02
N VAL A 68 -3.04 8.21 3.05
CA VAL A 68 -3.47 9.50 3.61
C VAL A 68 -2.34 10.50 3.49
N VAL A 69 -2.61 11.61 2.82
CA VAL A 69 -1.72 12.76 2.81
C VAL A 69 -1.92 13.52 4.13
N ARG A 70 -0.82 13.74 4.85
CA ARG A 70 -0.85 14.46 6.12
C ARG A 70 -1.42 15.87 5.93
N PRO A 71 -2.54 16.22 6.58
CA PRO A 71 -3.15 17.54 6.43
C PRO A 71 -2.34 18.60 7.17
N LYS A 72 -2.45 19.83 6.71
CA LYS A 72 -2.03 20.99 7.48
C LYS A 72 -3.15 21.38 8.43
N ILE A 73 -2.86 21.43 9.73
CA ILE A 73 -3.85 21.81 10.74
C ILE A 73 -3.96 23.33 10.83
N ASP A 74 -5.19 23.83 10.74
CA ASP A 74 -5.54 25.22 10.97
C ASP A 74 -6.08 25.37 12.41
N ILE A 75 -5.24 25.83 13.32
CA ILE A 75 -5.59 25.96 14.75
C ILE A 75 -6.82 26.87 14.98
N THR A 76 -7.13 27.78 14.06
CA THR A 76 -8.30 28.67 14.18
C THR A 76 -9.64 27.95 13.91
N LYS A 77 -9.58 26.73 13.36
CA LYS A 77 -10.75 25.89 13.04
C LYS A 77 -10.98 24.76 14.02
N ILE A 78 -10.16 24.68 15.08
CA ILE A 78 -10.32 23.65 16.11
C ILE A 78 -11.64 23.88 16.84
N ASP A 79 -12.52 22.89 16.81
CA ASP A 79 -13.79 22.92 17.51
C ASP A 79 -13.63 22.66 19.02
N HIS A 80 -14.67 22.99 19.79
CA HIS A 80 -14.67 22.85 21.23
C HIS A 80 -14.45 21.39 21.70
N ALA A 81 -15.03 20.43 20.99
CA ALA A 81 -14.90 19.02 21.31
C ALA A 81 -13.49 18.48 21.05
N THR A 82 -12.74 19.10 20.15
CA THR A 82 -11.35 18.72 19.82
C THR A 82 -10.32 19.35 20.77
N LEU A 83 -10.65 20.40 21.52
CA LEU A 83 -9.70 21.07 22.44
C LEU A 83 -8.96 20.09 23.38
N PRO A 84 -9.63 19.10 24.02
CA PRO A 84 -8.94 18.13 24.87
C PRO A 84 -7.94 17.24 24.15
N LEU A 85 -8.08 17.11 22.82
CA LEU A 85 -7.27 16.24 21.97
C LEU A 85 -6.01 16.95 21.43
N ILE A 86 -5.87 18.27 21.63
CA ILE A 86 -4.74 19.05 21.12
C ILE A 86 -3.38 18.42 21.50
N PRO A 87 -3.11 17.96 22.75
CA PRO A 87 -1.84 17.35 23.07
C PRO A 87 -1.52 16.09 22.25
N VAL A 88 -2.56 15.30 21.91
CA VAL A 88 -2.40 14.12 21.06
C VAL A 88 -2.18 14.50 19.61
N LEU A 89 -2.93 15.47 19.09
CA LEU A 89 -2.75 15.99 17.73
C LEU A 89 -1.35 16.59 17.54
N GLN A 90 -0.83 17.31 18.52
CA GLN A 90 0.54 17.83 18.48
C GLN A 90 1.58 16.73 18.35
N ARG A 91 1.43 15.60 19.09
CA ARG A 91 2.30 14.42 18.95
C ARG A 91 2.17 13.78 17.59
N ALA A 92 0.93 13.67 17.09
CA ALA A 92 0.64 13.12 15.75
C ALA A 92 1.21 13.96 14.59
N LEU A 93 1.60 15.20 14.84
CA LEU A 93 2.22 16.09 13.87
C LEU A 93 3.76 16.06 13.89
N LEU A 94 4.36 15.45 14.91
CA LEU A 94 5.81 15.30 14.97
C LEU A 94 6.32 14.39 13.84
N PRO A 95 7.54 14.60 13.35
CA PRO A 95 8.15 13.72 12.37
C PRO A 95 8.26 12.28 12.90
N GLY A 96 7.93 11.29 12.08
CA GLY A 96 7.90 9.87 12.43
C GLY A 96 6.47 9.33 12.31
N ASP A 97 6.18 8.58 11.22
CA ASP A 97 4.82 8.18 10.88
C ASP A 97 4.19 7.23 11.90
N ASP A 98 4.95 6.29 12.43
CA ASP A 98 4.43 5.23 13.30
C ASP A 98 3.96 5.75 14.67
N GLY A 99 4.72 6.65 15.30
CA GLY A 99 4.34 7.25 16.57
C GLY A 99 3.13 8.19 16.46
N ALA A 100 3.06 8.93 15.38
CA ALA A 100 1.96 9.84 15.06
C ALA A 100 0.64 9.06 14.86
N LEU A 101 0.71 7.99 14.08
CA LEU A 101 -0.45 7.13 13.81
C LEU A 101 -0.94 6.43 15.08
N ARG A 102 -0.05 5.88 15.89
CA ARG A 102 -0.41 5.25 17.18
C ARG A 102 -1.08 6.22 18.15
N ALA A 103 -0.58 7.47 18.23
CA ALA A 103 -1.23 8.49 19.04
C ALA A 103 -2.65 8.78 18.57
N LEU A 104 -2.89 8.83 17.26
CA LEU A 104 -4.23 9.00 16.70
C LEU A 104 -5.13 7.80 17.02
N LEU A 105 -4.63 6.56 16.85
CA LEU A 105 -5.38 5.34 17.14
C LEU A 105 -5.82 5.30 18.60
N SER A 106 -4.95 5.71 19.55
CA SER A 106 -5.27 5.71 20.98
C SER A 106 -6.47 6.59 21.33
N VAL A 107 -6.75 7.65 20.54
CA VAL A 107 -7.92 8.50 20.74
C VAL A 107 -9.22 7.70 20.51
N PHE A 108 -9.27 6.91 19.45
CA PHE A 108 -10.45 6.07 19.16
C PHE A 108 -10.59 4.93 20.17
N GLU A 109 -9.48 4.30 20.57
CA GLU A 109 -9.46 3.21 21.55
C GLU A 109 -9.94 3.68 22.93
N GLN A 110 -9.59 4.91 23.36
CA GLN A 110 -10.09 5.53 24.58
C GLN A 110 -11.62 5.74 24.57
N GLU A 111 -12.19 5.86 23.37
CA GLU A 111 -13.63 5.99 23.19
C GLU A 111 -14.34 4.63 23.00
N ASN A 112 -13.67 3.52 23.35
CA ASN A 112 -14.13 2.14 23.22
C ASN A 112 -14.44 1.72 21.77
N ILE A 113 -13.76 2.30 20.79
CA ILE A 113 -13.82 1.89 19.40
C ILE A 113 -12.63 0.96 19.12
N THR A 114 -12.91 -0.28 18.73
CA THR A 114 -11.88 -1.28 18.44
C THR A 114 -11.28 -1.03 17.05
N ILE A 115 -9.95 -0.90 16.97
CA ILE A 115 -9.26 -0.77 15.69
C ILE A 115 -9.04 -2.15 15.09
N ARG A 116 -9.53 -2.35 13.86
CA ARG A 116 -9.43 -3.61 13.11
C ARG A 116 -8.56 -3.42 11.87
N GLY A 117 -7.67 -4.35 11.64
CA GLY A 117 -6.91 -4.40 10.39
C GLY A 117 -7.80 -4.79 9.20
N ALA A 118 -7.53 -4.24 8.02
CA ALA A 118 -8.23 -4.62 6.79
C ALA A 118 -8.22 -6.14 6.57
N HIS A 119 -7.09 -6.78 6.84
CA HIS A 119 -6.89 -8.23 6.73
C HIS A 119 -7.64 -9.06 7.82
N GLU A 120 -8.01 -8.46 8.92
CA GLU A 120 -8.84 -9.10 9.95
C GLU A 120 -10.32 -9.09 9.55
N ILE A 121 -10.73 -8.06 8.82
CA ILE A 121 -12.10 -7.91 8.28
C ILE A 121 -12.27 -8.79 7.05
N VAL A 122 -11.32 -8.73 6.11
CA VAL A 122 -11.33 -9.50 4.86
C VAL A 122 -10.05 -10.35 4.79
N ARG A 123 -10.15 -11.61 5.23
CA ARG A 123 -9.00 -12.52 5.32
C ARG A 123 -8.35 -12.80 3.98
N ASP A 124 -9.13 -12.76 2.89
CA ASP A 124 -8.64 -13.01 1.53
C ASP A 124 -7.68 -11.92 1.00
N LEU A 125 -7.56 -10.80 1.69
CA LEU A 125 -6.56 -9.78 1.38
C LEU A 125 -5.12 -10.28 1.62
N LEU A 126 -4.92 -11.25 2.51
CA LEU A 126 -3.62 -11.88 2.70
C LEU A 126 -3.53 -13.17 1.87
N PRO A 127 -2.63 -13.24 0.89
CA PRO A 127 -2.48 -14.43 0.06
C PRO A 127 -1.91 -15.60 0.87
N PRO A 128 -2.24 -16.86 0.49
CA PRO A 128 -1.62 -18.04 1.07
C PRO A 128 -0.13 -18.11 0.71
N SER A 129 0.65 -18.78 1.56
CA SER A 129 2.07 -19.02 1.29
C SER A 129 2.26 -20.00 0.11
N GLY A 130 3.31 -19.79 -0.65
CA GLY A 130 3.67 -20.59 -1.82
C GLY A 130 3.81 -19.77 -3.09
N VAL A 131 4.05 -20.44 -4.21
CA VAL A 131 4.03 -19.82 -5.55
C VAL A 131 2.60 -19.80 -6.05
N LEU A 132 2.09 -18.60 -6.38
CA LEU A 132 0.70 -18.40 -6.78
C LEU A 132 0.50 -18.39 -8.30
N THR A 133 1.58 -18.37 -9.06
CA THR A 133 1.63 -18.22 -10.52
C THR A 133 2.13 -19.50 -11.21
N GLN A 134 1.88 -19.61 -12.51
CA GLN A 134 2.43 -20.70 -13.33
C GLN A 134 3.96 -20.59 -13.46
N THR A 135 4.46 -19.35 -13.62
CA THR A 135 5.90 -19.08 -13.63
C THR A 135 6.49 -19.36 -12.26
N GLN A 136 7.55 -20.17 -12.23
CA GLN A 136 8.24 -20.56 -11.01
C GLN A 136 9.46 -19.66 -10.77
N PRO A 137 9.80 -19.35 -9.51
CA PRO A 137 11.06 -18.70 -9.20
C PRO A 137 12.25 -19.62 -9.55
N ARG A 138 13.41 -19.03 -9.75
CA ARG A 138 14.64 -19.81 -9.87
C ARG A 138 14.89 -20.64 -8.57
N LYS A 139 15.61 -21.75 -8.70
CA LYS A 139 15.79 -22.71 -7.59
C LYS A 139 16.49 -22.12 -6.37
N ASP A 140 17.40 -21.17 -6.59
CA ASP A 140 18.16 -20.54 -5.50
C ASP A 140 17.88 -19.03 -5.46
N LEU A 141 17.27 -18.59 -4.36
CA LEU A 141 16.98 -17.19 -4.04
C LEU A 141 17.72 -16.75 -2.77
N THR A 142 18.68 -17.53 -2.28
CA THR A 142 19.30 -17.30 -0.96
C THR A 142 19.95 -15.92 -0.90
N LEU A 143 20.77 -15.58 -1.88
CA LEU A 143 21.44 -14.27 -1.93
C LEU A 143 20.46 -13.11 -2.00
N ASP A 144 19.40 -13.24 -2.83
CA ASP A 144 18.38 -12.19 -2.96
C ASP A 144 17.60 -12.00 -1.66
N LEU A 145 17.27 -13.09 -0.96
CA LEU A 145 16.59 -13.05 0.32
C LEU A 145 17.44 -12.41 1.42
N ASP A 146 18.74 -12.72 1.47
CA ASP A 146 19.64 -12.12 2.45
C ASP A 146 19.80 -10.63 2.21
N SER A 147 19.94 -10.22 0.95
CA SER A 147 19.99 -8.81 0.55
C SER A 147 18.66 -8.09 0.84
N ALA A 148 17.52 -8.75 0.61
CA ALA A 148 16.21 -8.20 0.92
C ALA A 148 15.99 -8.03 2.44
N ARG A 149 16.47 -8.96 3.27
CA ARG A 149 16.45 -8.83 4.73
C ARG A 149 17.30 -7.65 5.21
N GLU A 150 18.47 -7.46 4.62
CA GLU A 150 19.34 -6.32 4.92
C GLU A 150 18.70 -5.01 4.49
N ALA A 151 18.12 -4.93 3.28
CA ALA A 151 17.37 -3.78 2.81
C ALA A 151 16.22 -3.44 3.78
N ARG A 152 15.43 -4.44 4.19
CA ARG A 152 14.34 -4.28 5.17
C ARG A 152 14.83 -3.68 6.49
N ARG A 153 15.96 -4.17 7.03
CA ARG A 153 16.53 -3.63 8.28
C ARG A 153 16.91 -2.15 8.14
N ARG A 154 17.59 -1.79 7.05
CA ARG A 154 17.98 -0.40 6.76
C ARG A 154 16.77 0.51 6.61
N MET A 155 15.81 0.12 5.78
CA MET A 155 14.59 0.88 5.53
C MET A 155 13.74 1.05 6.79
N SER A 156 13.62 0.02 7.63
CA SER A 156 12.93 0.10 8.92
C SER A 156 13.65 1.05 9.90
N GLY A 157 14.98 1.12 9.84
CA GLY A 157 15.78 2.00 10.71
C GLY A 157 15.59 3.49 10.41
N ILE A 158 15.29 3.85 9.16
CA ILE A 158 15.02 5.23 8.73
C ILE A 158 13.53 5.52 8.54
N ASP A 159 12.68 4.54 8.84
CA ASP A 159 11.20 4.57 8.67
C ASP A 159 10.74 4.91 7.24
N GLU A 160 11.49 4.49 6.22
CA GLU A 160 11.15 4.74 4.82
C GLU A 160 10.98 3.44 4.03
N GLY A 161 9.89 3.39 3.23
CA GLY A 161 9.62 2.36 2.23
C GLY A 161 9.32 0.97 2.80
N GLN A 162 8.78 0.11 1.95
CA GLN A 162 8.34 -1.25 2.28
C GLN A 162 8.62 -2.20 1.11
N ALA A 163 9.38 -1.75 0.09
CA ALA A 163 9.75 -2.54 -1.07
C ALA A 163 11.18 -2.23 -1.53
N CYS A 164 11.81 -3.23 -2.14
CA CYS A 164 13.10 -3.07 -2.80
C CYS A 164 13.21 -4.01 -3.99
N VAL A 165 14.04 -3.65 -4.97
CA VAL A 165 14.41 -4.52 -6.09
C VAL A 165 15.81 -5.05 -5.84
N ILE A 166 15.95 -6.37 -5.88
CA ILE A 166 17.19 -7.10 -5.59
C ILE A 166 17.58 -7.93 -6.81
N ARG A 167 18.87 -7.99 -7.10
CA ARG A 167 19.43 -8.87 -8.10
C ARG A 167 20.67 -9.57 -7.53
N GLY A 168 20.49 -10.82 -7.09
CA GLY A 168 21.55 -11.55 -6.39
C GLY A 168 21.91 -10.88 -5.07
N SER A 169 23.17 -10.43 -4.94
CA SER A 169 23.64 -9.68 -3.77
C SER A 169 23.38 -8.17 -3.83
N ASP A 170 22.94 -7.66 -4.98
CA ASP A 170 22.85 -6.23 -5.23
C ASP A 170 21.47 -5.68 -4.93
N ILE A 171 21.41 -4.67 -4.09
CA ILE A 171 20.21 -3.85 -3.87
C ILE A 171 20.18 -2.82 -5.02
N ILE A 172 19.28 -2.99 -5.98
CA ILE A 172 19.16 -2.13 -7.15
C ILE A 172 18.51 -0.81 -6.79
N VAL A 173 17.37 -0.86 -6.07
CA VAL A 173 16.63 0.31 -5.60
C VAL A 173 15.78 -0.06 -4.40
N CYS A 174 15.60 0.90 -3.50
CA CYS A 174 14.65 0.82 -2.37
C CYS A 174 13.54 1.86 -2.58
N GLU A 175 12.35 1.50 -2.12
CA GLU A 175 11.20 2.39 -2.07
C GLU A 175 11.45 3.54 -1.09
N ASP A 176 11.07 4.74 -1.48
CA ASP A 176 11.03 5.94 -0.64
C ASP A 176 9.58 6.36 -0.34
N SER A 177 9.39 7.55 0.21
CA SER A 177 8.08 8.12 0.56
C SER A 177 7.12 8.27 -0.62
N ARG A 178 7.59 8.15 -1.87
CA ARG A 178 6.78 8.28 -3.09
C ARG A 178 6.10 6.97 -3.50
N GLY A 179 6.46 5.86 -2.87
CA GLY A 179 5.81 4.56 -3.00
C GLY A 179 6.37 3.65 -4.11
N THR A 180 5.94 2.39 -4.08
CA THR A 180 6.44 1.30 -4.94
C THR A 180 6.21 1.56 -6.42
N ASP A 181 5.05 2.08 -6.80
CA ASP A 181 4.71 2.32 -8.21
C ASP A 181 5.63 3.37 -8.82
N LYS A 182 5.97 4.43 -8.08
CA LYS A 182 6.91 5.46 -8.52
C LYS A 182 8.32 4.90 -8.63
N MET A 183 8.77 4.10 -7.67
CA MET A 183 10.07 3.41 -7.71
C MET A 183 10.20 2.54 -8.97
N LEU A 184 9.18 1.73 -9.26
CA LEU A 184 9.17 0.86 -10.45
C LEU A 184 9.14 1.67 -11.75
N TYR A 185 8.36 2.75 -11.80
CA TYR A 185 8.32 3.65 -12.95
C TYR A 185 9.68 4.30 -13.24
N GLU A 186 10.39 4.76 -12.23
CA GLU A 186 11.74 5.33 -12.38
C GLU A 186 12.74 4.27 -12.87
N LEU A 187 12.59 3.02 -12.43
CA LEU A 187 13.41 1.91 -12.91
C LEU A 187 13.19 1.65 -14.41
N VAL A 188 11.96 1.80 -14.92
CA VAL A 188 11.68 1.76 -16.38
C VAL A 188 12.42 2.87 -17.10
N SER A 189 12.38 4.09 -16.57
CA SER A 189 12.99 5.26 -17.21
C SER A 189 14.53 5.15 -17.27
N THR A 190 15.16 4.62 -16.22
CA THR A 190 16.61 4.41 -16.20
C THR A 190 17.06 3.31 -17.15
N ASN A 191 16.27 2.25 -17.34
CA ASN A 191 16.55 1.18 -18.28
C ASN A 191 16.39 1.63 -19.76
N ASN A 192 15.55 2.65 -20.01
CA ASN A 192 15.32 3.22 -21.34
C ASN A 192 16.25 4.40 -21.67
N SER A 193 17.01 4.94 -20.72
CA SER A 193 17.85 6.14 -20.90
C SER A 193 19.17 5.92 -21.63
N SER A 194 19.33 4.78 -22.35
CA SER A 194 20.25 4.71 -23.49
C SER A 194 19.70 5.36 -24.77
N ALA A 195 18.45 5.89 -24.77
CA ALA A 195 17.86 6.66 -25.85
C ALA A 195 16.88 7.69 -25.27
N GLU A 196 17.24 8.99 -25.37
CA GLU A 196 16.42 10.19 -25.24
C GLU A 196 15.99 10.63 -23.82
N SER A 197 16.57 11.78 -23.46
CA SER A 197 16.34 12.52 -22.22
C SER A 197 15.10 13.43 -22.27
N ARG A 198 14.48 13.65 -21.10
CA ARG A 198 13.64 14.78 -20.70
C ARG A 198 12.19 14.84 -21.21
N SER A 199 11.32 14.08 -20.52
CA SER A 199 9.90 14.47 -20.37
C SER A 199 9.16 13.71 -19.24
N SER A 200 9.86 13.18 -18.24
CA SER A 200 9.29 12.21 -17.29
C SER A 200 8.32 12.77 -16.25
N ASP A 201 8.51 13.99 -15.79
CA ASP A 201 7.69 14.52 -14.67
C ASP A 201 6.28 14.99 -15.10
N LEU A 202 6.15 15.46 -16.35
CA LEU A 202 4.87 15.84 -16.92
C LEU A 202 3.99 14.64 -17.27
N PHE A 203 4.61 13.51 -17.63
CA PHE A 203 3.88 12.31 -18.06
C PHE A 203 3.24 11.57 -16.88
N PHE A 204 3.88 11.56 -15.70
CA PHE A 204 3.34 10.89 -14.51
C PHE A 204 2.09 11.59 -13.98
N GLY A 205 2.09 12.92 -13.93
CA GLY A 205 0.90 13.71 -13.53
C GLY A 205 -0.28 13.54 -14.48
N VAL A 206 0.00 13.49 -15.80
CA VAL A 206 -1.02 13.30 -16.83
C VAL A 206 -1.60 11.89 -16.82
N MET A 207 -0.79 10.85 -16.49
CA MET A 207 -1.27 9.46 -16.42
C MET A 207 -2.13 9.21 -15.18
N ASP A 208 -1.87 9.85 -14.03
CA ASP A 208 -2.76 9.79 -12.88
C ASP A 208 -4.13 10.44 -13.19
N GLU A 209 -4.14 11.60 -13.86
CA GLU A 209 -5.39 12.27 -14.30
C GLU A 209 -6.15 11.48 -15.39
N ILE A 210 -5.44 10.80 -16.29
CA ILE A 210 -6.06 9.98 -17.35
C ILE A 210 -6.60 8.66 -16.78
N ASN A 211 -5.94 8.03 -15.81
CA ASN A 211 -6.45 6.82 -15.16
C ASN A 211 -7.66 7.09 -14.29
N ASP A 212 -7.75 8.26 -13.65
CA ASP A 212 -8.97 8.71 -12.96
C ASP A 212 -10.13 8.97 -13.95
N ALA A 213 -9.83 9.35 -15.19
CA ALA A 213 -10.83 9.64 -16.21
C ALA A 213 -11.27 8.41 -17.05
N LEU A 214 -10.44 7.38 -17.16
CA LEU A 214 -10.66 6.21 -18.02
C LEU A 214 -10.95 4.92 -17.24
N GLY A 215 -11.28 5.02 -15.96
CA GLY A 215 -11.61 3.95 -15.01
C GLY A 215 -12.13 2.65 -15.60
N THR A 216 -11.27 1.77 -16.07
CA THR A 216 -11.42 0.31 -15.95
C THR A 216 -10.22 -0.42 -16.55
N ALA A 217 -9.73 -1.44 -15.85
CA ALA A 217 -8.76 -2.43 -16.36
C ALA A 217 -9.24 -3.16 -17.64
N ALA A 218 -10.49 -2.97 -18.06
CA ALA A 218 -11.08 -3.62 -19.22
C ALA A 218 -10.59 -3.02 -20.56
N ASP A 219 -10.33 -1.70 -20.61
CA ASP A 219 -9.87 -1.06 -21.85
C ASP A 219 -8.42 -1.37 -22.19
N TRP A 220 -7.60 -1.69 -21.18
CA TRP A 220 -6.22 -2.09 -21.40
C TRP A 220 -6.09 -3.52 -21.98
N LEU A 221 -7.05 -4.41 -21.69
CA LEU A 221 -7.07 -5.78 -22.20
C LEU A 221 -7.37 -5.87 -23.72
N THR A 222 -7.80 -4.80 -24.34
CA THR A 222 -8.14 -4.76 -25.78
C THR A 222 -7.14 -3.96 -26.63
N GLY A 223 -6.17 -3.28 -26.00
CA GLY A 223 -5.18 -2.45 -26.69
C GLY A 223 -4.01 -3.25 -27.27
N SER A 224 -3.76 -3.04 -28.56
CA SER A 224 -2.79 -3.72 -29.42
C SER A 224 -1.30 -3.54 -29.08
N ASP A 225 -0.93 -2.94 -27.95
CA ASP A 225 0.47 -2.65 -27.59
C ASP A 225 1.15 -3.71 -26.72
N LEU A 226 0.46 -4.84 -26.44
CA LEU A 226 1.00 -5.98 -25.67
C LEU A 226 2.14 -6.75 -26.36
N HIS A 227 2.52 -6.41 -27.60
CA HIS A 227 3.51 -7.16 -28.37
C HIS A 227 4.96 -6.65 -28.29
N ARG A 228 5.26 -5.62 -27.51
CA ARG A 228 6.66 -5.27 -27.21
C ARG A 228 7.05 -5.84 -25.85
N LEU A 229 7.40 -7.13 -25.83
CA LEU A 229 8.13 -7.71 -24.71
C LEU A 229 9.44 -6.93 -24.54
N PRO A 230 9.71 -6.42 -23.33
CA PRO A 230 11.00 -5.76 -23.09
C PRO A 230 12.14 -6.77 -23.30
N PRO A 231 13.26 -6.32 -23.84
CA PRO A 231 14.42 -7.17 -24.02
C PRO A 231 14.96 -7.59 -22.67
N LYS A 232 15.19 -8.90 -22.51
CA LYS A 232 15.86 -9.57 -21.38
C LYS A 232 15.54 -9.00 -20.00
N ARG A 233 14.74 -9.72 -19.23
CA ARG A 233 14.50 -9.52 -17.80
C ARG A 233 15.81 -9.47 -17.03
N GLN A 234 16.26 -8.31 -16.64
CA GLN A 234 17.52 -8.08 -15.93
C GLN A 234 17.38 -7.16 -14.72
N ALA A 235 16.17 -6.67 -14.44
CA ALA A 235 15.98 -5.71 -13.36
C ALA A 235 16.08 -6.35 -11.97
N GLY A 236 15.81 -7.65 -11.84
CA GLY A 236 15.86 -8.38 -10.56
C GLY A 236 14.47 -8.77 -10.05
N ILE A 237 14.35 -8.96 -8.74
CA ILE A 237 13.14 -9.41 -8.05
C ILE A 237 12.64 -8.29 -7.16
N LEU A 238 11.35 -8.00 -7.21
CA LEU A 238 10.68 -7.08 -6.31
C LEU A 238 10.36 -7.80 -4.98
N PHE A 239 10.90 -7.32 -3.89
CA PHE A 239 10.55 -7.75 -2.54
C PHE A 239 9.66 -6.71 -1.88
N LYS A 240 8.56 -7.17 -1.24
CA LYS A 240 7.68 -6.31 -0.46
C LYS A 240 7.39 -6.92 0.90
N PHE A 241 7.49 -6.09 1.94
CA PHE A 241 7.43 -6.51 3.33
C PHE A 241 6.98 -5.37 4.26
N PRO A 242 6.33 -5.64 5.40
CA PRO A 242 6.08 -4.62 6.41
C PRO A 242 7.39 -4.18 7.07
N LYS A 243 7.46 -2.94 7.50
CA LYS A 243 8.56 -2.44 8.35
C LYS A 243 8.61 -3.23 9.67
N LEU A 244 9.77 -3.26 10.29
CA LEU A 244 9.91 -3.86 11.61
C LEU A 244 9.24 -2.96 12.66
N GLY A 245 8.37 -3.56 13.49
CA GLY A 245 7.67 -2.82 14.55
C GLY A 245 6.42 -2.06 14.13
N GLN A 246 6.05 -2.09 12.86
CA GLN A 246 4.87 -1.42 12.31
C GLN A 246 3.55 -1.96 12.92
N ASP A 247 2.57 -1.07 13.17
CA ASP A 247 1.23 -1.50 13.57
C ASP A 247 0.46 -2.08 12.37
N ARG A 248 0.38 -3.40 12.34
CA ARG A 248 -0.20 -4.14 11.22
C ARG A 248 -1.70 -3.93 11.05
N ARG A 249 -2.38 -3.33 12.03
CA ARG A 249 -3.82 -3.04 11.94
C ARG A 249 -4.11 -1.91 10.97
N VAL A 250 -3.15 -1.01 10.76
CA VAL A 250 -3.39 0.24 10.03
C VAL A 250 -2.43 0.51 8.88
N ASP A 251 -1.28 -0.16 8.86
CA ASP A 251 -0.25 0.11 7.86
C ASP A 251 0.40 -1.20 7.38
N LEU A 252 -0.34 -2.00 6.59
CA LEU A 252 0.24 -3.10 5.83
C LEU A 252 0.54 -2.66 4.41
N PRO A 253 1.74 -3.00 3.89
CA PRO A 253 2.06 -2.81 2.49
C PRO A 253 1.05 -3.52 1.60
N THR A 254 0.74 -2.89 0.48
CA THR A 254 -0.28 -3.38 -0.44
C THR A 254 0.29 -3.45 -1.85
N ILE A 255 -0.09 -4.46 -2.61
CA ILE A 255 0.07 -4.55 -4.05
C ILE A 255 -1.29 -4.77 -4.72
N GLY A 256 -1.37 -4.35 -5.98
CA GLY A 256 -2.54 -4.54 -6.83
C GLY A 256 -2.14 -4.73 -8.29
N PRO A 257 -3.11 -4.80 -9.21
CA PRO A 257 -2.86 -4.96 -10.64
C PRO A 257 -1.88 -3.94 -11.21
N ARG A 258 -1.95 -2.68 -10.77
CA ARG A 258 -1.07 -1.59 -11.23
C ARG A 258 0.40 -1.85 -10.89
N THR A 259 0.69 -2.36 -9.70
CA THR A 259 2.05 -2.73 -9.31
C THR A 259 2.63 -3.81 -10.23
N ILE A 260 1.80 -4.78 -10.66
CA ILE A 260 2.23 -5.84 -11.59
C ILE A 260 2.56 -5.26 -12.97
N GLN A 261 1.74 -4.32 -13.45
CA GLN A 261 1.98 -3.64 -14.73
C GLN A 261 3.32 -2.91 -14.74
N TYR A 262 3.62 -2.13 -13.70
CA TYR A 262 4.90 -1.44 -13.58
C TYR A 262 6.08 -2.42 -13.40
N ALA A 263 5.91 -3.50 -12.64
CA ALA A 263 6.92 -4.53 -12.49
C ALA A 263 7.25 -5.21 -13.82
N ALA A 264 6.24 -5.52 -14.63
CA ALA A 264 6.42 -6.09 -15.97
C ALA A 264 7.16 -5.12 -16.91
N GLN A 265 6.77 -3.84 -16.92
CA GLN A 265 7.44 -2.80 -17.72
C GLN A 265 8.89 -2.57 -17.29
N ALA A 266 9.17 -2.64 -15.99
CA ALA A 266 10.51 -2.52 -15.45
C ALA A 266 11.41 -3.74 -15.73
N GLY A 267 10.86 -4.82 -16.32
CA GLY A 267 11.62 -6.04 -16.60
C GLY A 267 11.93 -6.87 -15.35
N ILE A 268 11.09 -6.77 -14.30
CA ILE A 268 11.20 -7.56 -13.08
C ILE A 268 10.99 -9.05 -13.42
N GLU A 269 11.72 -9.94 -12.76
CA GLU A 269 11.62 -11.39 -12.95
C GLU A 269 10.42 -11.99 -12.19
N GLY A 270 10.12 -11.40 -11.04
CA GLY A 270 9.04 -11.85 -10.17
C GLY A 270 8.95 -11.03 -8.89
N ILE A 271 7.96 -11.37 -8.09
CA ILE A 271 7.62 -10.65 -6.87
C ILE A 271 7.64 -11.61 -5.69
N VAL A 272 8.31 -11.21 -4.62
CA VAL A 272 8.34 -11.93 -3.35
C VAL A 272 7.66 -11.10 -2.28
N LEU A 273 6.61 -11.65 -1.67
CA LEU A 273 5.85 -11.01 -0.61
C LEU A 273 6.13 -11.68 0.73
N GLU A 274 6.28 -10.88 1.80
CA GLU A 274 6.28 -11.40 3.17
C GLU A 274 4.94 -12.07 3.48
N ALA A 275 4.99 -13.34 3.87
CA ALA A 275 3.81 -14.09 4.25
C ALA A 275 3.08 -13.42 5.43
N GLN A 276 1.75 -13.35 5.36
CA GLN A 276 0.92 -12.69 6.36
C GLN A 276 1.26 -11.21 6.59
N GLY A 277 2.02 -10.59 5.69
CA GLY A 277 2.54 -9.22 5.86
C GLY A 277 2.23 -8.25 4.72
N VAL A 278 1.66 -8.72 3.61
CA VAL A 278 1.37 -7.89 2.43
C VAL A 278 -0.04 -8.16 1.95
N ILE A 279 -0.81 -7.10 1.79
CA ILE A 279 -2.15 -7.12 1.22
C ILE A 279 -2.04 -7.24 -0.31
N VAL A 280 -2.88 -8.08 -0.91
CA VAL A 280 -3.01 -8.22 -2.36
C VAL A 280 -4.44 -7.88 -2.76
N ILE A 281 -4.63 -6.70 -3.36
CA ILE A 281 -5.93 -6.25 -3.88
C ILE A 281 -6.19 -6.95 -5.21
N ASN A 282 -7.43 -7.38 -5.45
CA ASN A 282 -7.82 -8.05 -6.71
C ASN A 282 -6.88 -9.21 -7.07
N ARG A 283 -6.66 -10.12 -6.10
CA ARG A 283 -5.68 -11.22 -6.21
C ARG A 283 -5.78 -12.03 -7.50
N SER A 284 -6.97 -12.34 -7.98
CA SER A 284 -7.18 -13.06 -9.25
C SER A 284 -6.59 -12.31 -10.44
N SER A 285 -6.85 -11.00 -10.52
CA SER A 285 -6.29 -10.15 -11.57
C SER A 285 -4.76 -10.03 -11.45
N VAL A 286 -4.24 -9.91 -10.23
CA VAL A 286 -2.80 -9.88 -9.95
C VAL A 286 -2.13 -11.16 -10.47
N ILE A 287 -2.67 -12.34 -10.15
CA ILE A 287 -2.14 -13.64 -10.63
C ILE A 287 -2.20 -13.71 -12.15
N THR A 288 -3.35 -13.37 -12.75
CA THR A 288 -3.52 -13.38 -14.22
C THR A 288 -2.51 -12.48 -14.91
N LEU A 289 -2.30 -11.26 -14.42
CA LEU A 289 -1.31 -10.32 -14.99
C LEU A 289 0.12 -10.83 -14.81
N CYS A 290 0.45 -11.44 -13.68
CA CYS A 290 1.75 -12.08 -13.47
C CYS A 290 1.98 -13.19 -14.51
N ASP A 291 1.00 -14.08 -14.70
CA ASP A 291 1.10 -15.19 -15.65
C ASP A 291 1.24 -14.68 -17.10
N GLN A 292 0.44 -13.70 -17.51
CA GLN A 292 0.52 -13.06 -18.82
C GLN A 292 1.86 -12.39 -19.07
N SER A 293 2.44 -11.80 -18.02
CA SER A 293 3.76 -11.17 -18.08
C SER A 293 4.90 -12.15 -17.78
N ASN A 294 4.62 -13.44 -17.57
CA ASN A 294 5.55 -14.46 -17.12
C ASN A 294 6.35 -14.06 -15.85
N LEU A 295 5.77 -13.34 -14.92
CA LEU A 295 6.33 -13.03 -13.61
C LEU A 295 5.97 -14.16 -12.64
N PHE A 296 6.88 -14.53 -11.74
CA PHE A 296 6.47 -15.35 -10.61
C PHE A 296 5.95 -14.46 -9.46
N LEU A 297 4.99 -14.98 -8.69
CA LEU A 297 4.51 -14.39 -7.45
C LEU A 297 4.69 -15.40 -6.32
N LEU A 298 5.65 -15.15 -5.45
CA LEU A 298 5.99 -16.02 -4.33
C LEU A 298 5.64 -15.34 -3.01
N VAL A 299 4.86 -16.03 -2.18
CA VAL A 299 4.53 -15.62 -0.81
C VAL A 299 5.29 -16.51 0.17
N ARG A 300 6.19 -15.94 0.96
CA ARG A 300 6.99 -16.69 1.92
C ARG A 300 7.41 -15.85 3.11
N SER A 301 7.71 -16.50 4.25
CA SER A 301 8.35 -15.80 5.36
C SER A 301 9.79 -15.41 5.00
N MET A 302 10.13 -14.15 5.24
CA MET A 302 11.50 -13.64 5.12
C MET A 302 12.25 -13.67 6.46
N HIS A 303 11.59 -14.11 7.55
CA HIS A 303 12.31 -14.35 8.80
C HIS A 303 13.26 -15.52 8.60
N SER A 304 14.51 -15.41 9.06
CA SER A 304 15.40 -16.56 9.19
C SER A 304 14.72 -17.53 10.13
N CYS A 305 14.45 -18.75 9.70
CA CYS A 305 14.26 -19.85 10.63
C CYS A 305 15.61 -20.09 11.36
N GLU A 306 15.88 -19.31 12.39
CA GLU A 306 16.71 -19.79 13.47
C GLU A 306 15.82 -20.66 14.34
N CYS A 307 15.59 -21.88 13.88
CA CYS A 307 15.15 -23.01 14.70
C CYS A 307 15.03 -24.22 13.80
N SER A 308 16.10 -24.99 13.74
CA SER A 308 16.04 -26.43 13.62
C SER A 308 17.44 -26.99 13.87
N LEU A 309 17.77 -27.18 15.12
CA LEU A 309 18.54 -28.30 15.59
C LEU A 309 17.82 -28.89 16.78
#